data_e9ba5b90364280d09e3c2e24928fde8c
#
_entry.id   e9ba5b90364280d09e3c2e24928fde8c
#
_cell.length_a   1.000
_cell.length_b   1.000
_cell.length_c   1.000
_cell.angle_alpha   90.00
_cell.angle_beta   90.00
_cell.angle_gamma   90.00
#
_symmetry.space_group_name_H-M   'P 1'
#
loop_
_entity.id
_entity.type
_entity.pdbx_description
1 polymer ?
#
loop_
_entity_poly.entity_id
_entity_poly.type
_entity_poly.pdbx_seq_one_letter_code
_entity_poly.pdbx_strand_id
1 'polypeptide(L)'
;KMTKDNENKNAKKVSLQARKTSKEKKGQAKEKKSIFKSSKLKIIPLGGLQEIGKNITVFEYENDIIIVDCGLSFPEDDMLGIDLVIPDITYLEKNQNKIRGMFITHGHEDHIGAVPYFLKKINVPIYATKLTAGLIRNKLEEHKILRSTNLIEVNQGEVINAGKFKVEFIRSSHRIPDSVMLAITTPAGTILHTGDFKVDYTPIDGKIMDFGRIAELGKEGILALMADSTNAERKGFTMSESSVGEVFEKLFSNCTKRIVVATFASNVHRVQQIVNSAVKYGRKIAVCGRSMINM
;
A
#
# COMPACT_ATOMS: atom_id res chain seq x y z
N LYS A 1 -32.16 -7.91 78.03
CA LYS A 1 -30.87 -8.54 77.64
C LYS A 1 -31.02 -9.57 76.49
N MET A 2 -32.23 -9.81 75.93
CA MET A 2 -32.45 -10.82 74.87
C MET A 2 -32.50 -10.32 73.44
N THR A 3 -32.38 -9.03 73.21
CA THR A 3 -32.53 -8.43 71.85
C THR A 3 -31.19 -8.13 71.12
N LYS A 4 -30.07 -8.03 71.82
CA LYS A 4 -28.75 -7.72 71.20
C LYS A 4 -28.04 -8.92 70.59
N ASP A 5 -28.32 -10.13 71.07
CA ASP A 5 -27.64 -11.35 70.58
C ASP A 5 -28.17 -11.89 69.27
N ASN A 6 -29.43 -11.56 68.89
CA ASN A 6 -30.01 -12.00 67.61
C ASN A 6 -29.58 -11.12 66.41
N GLU A 7 -29.38 -9.82 66.63
CA GLU A 7 -28.89 -8.92 65.58
C GLU A 7 -27.43 -9.24 65.17
N ASN A 8 -26.59 -9.63 66.16
CA ASN A 8 -25.20 -9.96 65.88
C ASN A 8 -25.01 -11.32 65.15
N LYS A 9 -25.94 -12.27 65.32
CA LYS A 9 -25.92 -13.54 64.57
C LYS A 9 -26.37 -13.39 63.13
N ASN A 10 -27.34 -12.52 62.87
CA ASN A 10 -27.80 -12.22 61.50
C ASN A 10 -26.76 -11.41 60.72
N ALA A 11 -26.10 -10.42 61.33
CA ALA A 11 -25.05 -9.65 60.69
C ALA A 11 -23.83 -10.52 60.28
N LYS A 12 -23.43 -11.50 61.12
CA LYS A 12 -22.39 -12.48 60.78
C LYS A 12 -22.78 -13.45 59.65
N LYS A 13 -24.05 -13.89 59.59
CA LYS A 13 -24.52 -14.77 58.51
C LYS A 13 -24.56 -14.05 57.16
N VAL A 14 -25.00 -12.79 57.13
CA VAL A 14 -25.04 -11.96 55.90
C VAL A 14 -23.64 -11.65 55.42
N SER A 15 -22.66 -11.36 56.33
CA SER A 15 -21.28 -11.09 55.94
C SER A 15 -20.53 -12.34 55.42
N LEU A 16 -20.86 -13.54 55.91
CA LEU A 16 -20.31 -14.80 55.42
C LEU A 16 -20.90 -15.20 54.06
N GLN A 17 -22.17 -14.95 53.81
CA GLN A 17 -22.78 -15.19 52.49
C GLN A 17 -22.25 -14.22 51.45
N ALA A 18 -22.07 -12.92 51.77
CA ALA A 18 -21.47 -11.95 50.85
C ALA A 18 -20.01 -12.26 50.50
N ARG A 19 -19.24 -12.81 51.47
CA ARG A 19 -17.84 -13.24 51.23
C ARG A 19 -17.75 -14.53 50.37
N LYS A 20 -18.71 -15.46 50.45
CA LYS A 20 -18.76 -16.65 49.61
C LYS A 20 -19.10 -16.27 48.16
N THR A 21 -20.10 -15.44 47.94
CA THR A 21 -20.49 -15.00 46.58
C THR A 21 -19.43 -14.12 45.91
N SER A 22 -18.65 -13.35 46.68
CA SER A 22 -17.53 -12.57 46.11
C SER A 22 -16.30 -13.43 45.76
N LYS A 23 -16.07 -14.53 46.46
CA LYS A 23 -15.00 -15.49 46.12
C LYS A 23 -15.37 -16.36 44.92
N GLU A 24 -16.62 -16.80 44.79
CA GLU A 24 -17.08 -17.53 43.61
C GLU A 24 -17.09 -16.65 42.32
N LYS A 25 -17.50 -15.38 42.42
CA LYS A 25 -17.39 -14.43 41.30
C LYS A 25 -15.95 -14.10 40.91
N LYS A 26 -14.99 -14.08 41.89
CA LYS A 26 -13.56 -13.88 41.56
C LYS A 26 -12.90 -15.15 41.00
N GLY A 27 -13.38 -16.35 41.35
CA GLY A 27 -12.95 -17.61 40.73
C GLY A 27 -13.39 -17.72 39.27
N GLN A 28 -14.66 -17.44 38.96
CA GLN A 28 -15.18 -17.48 37.61
C GLN A 28 -14.62 -16.38 36.69
N ALA A 29 -14.23 -15.21 37.24
CA ALA A 29 -13.57 -14.15 36.49
C ALA A 29 -12.08 -14.45 36.17
N LYS A 30 -11.43 -15.36 36.92
CA LYS A 30 -10.06 -15.80 36.61
C LYS A 30 -9.99 -16.92 35.57
N GLU A 31 -10.99 -17.78 35.48
CA GLU A 31 -11.01 -18.86 34.46
C GLU A 31 -11.35 -18.37 33.04
N LYS A 32 -11.99 -17.21 32.86
CA LYS A 32 -12.29 -16.65 31.55
C LYS A 32 -11.17 -15.83 30.91
N LYS A 33 -10.01 -15.67 31.55
CA LYS A 33 -8.87 -14.86 31.04
C LYS A 33 -7.77 -15.65 30.33
N SER A 34 -7.93 -16.91 30.01
CA SER A 34 -6.79 -17.73 29.54
C SER A 34 -7.01 -18.52 28.25
N ILE A 35 -7.84 -18.09 27.29
CA ILE A 35 -7.93 -18.82 25.99
C ILE A 35 -8.04 -17.90 24.76
N PHE A 36 -7.43 -16.76 24.75
CA PHE A 36 -7.11 -16.10 23.48
C PHE A 36 -5.60 -15.85 23.47
N LYS A 37 -4.83 -16.82 22.95
CA LYS A 37 -3.53 -16.50 22.36
C LYS A 37 -3.87 -15.57 21.20
N SER A 38 -3.70 -14.26 21.38
CA SER A 38 -3.84 -13.32 20.28
C SER A 38 -2.81 -13.70 19.21
N SER A 39 -3.27 -14.12 18.08
CA SER A 39 -2.39 -14.41 16.95
C SER A 39 -1.63 -13.14 16.59
N LYS A 40 -0.34 -13.28 16.29
CA LYS A 40 0.52 -12.14 15.95
C LYS A 40 0.39 -11.85 14.48
N LEU A 41 0.21 -10.58 14.15
CA LEU A 41 0.42 -10.09 12.80
C LEU A 41 1.93 -9.93 12.57
N LYS A 42 2.43 -10.52 11.47
CA LYS A 42 3.82 -10.36 11.04
C LYS A 42 3.86 -9.43 9.83
N ILE A 43 4.79 -8.51 9.84
CA ILE A 43 5.14 -7.64 8.72
C ILE A 43 6.56 -8.03 8.33
N ILE A 44 6.74 -8.48 7.08
CA ILE A 44 8.00 -9.05 6.60
C ILE A 44 8.37 -8.34 5.29
N PRO A 45 9.18 -7.29 5.35
CA PRO A 45 9.74 -6.70 4.13
C PRO A 45 10.73 -7.69 3.48
N LEU A 46 10.54 -7.94 2.20
CA LEU A 46 11.46 -8.74 1.39
C LEU A 46 12.32 -7.86 0.46
N GLY A 47 12.07 -6.56 0.47
CA GLY A 47 12.82 -5.53 -0.24
C GLY A 47 12.23 -4.15 0.06
N GLY A 48 12.90 -3.08 -0.39
CA GLY A 48 12.46 -1.69 -0.21
C GLY A 48 12.81 -1.05 1.12
N LEU A 49 13.54 -1.73 2.02
CA LEU A 49 14.04 -1.11 3.25
C LEU A 49 15.50 -0.73 3.12
N GLN A 50 15.84 0.53 3.43
CA GLN A 50 17.19 1.11 3.32
C GLN A 50 17.75 1.03 1.87
N GLU A 51 16.87 0.92 0.90
CA GLU A 51 17.20 0.89 -0.52
C GLU A 51 16.06 1.52 -1.32
N ILE A 52 16.32 1.92 -2.56
CA ILE A 52 15.31 2.35 -3.53
C ILE A 52 15.06 1.20 -4.50
N GLY A 53 13.79 0.84 -4.66
CA GLY A 53 13.38 -0.26 -5.51
C GLY A 53 13.12 -1.55 -4.76
N LYS A 54 12.77 -2.61 -5.50
CA LYS A 54 12.40 -3.94 -4.99
C LYS A 54 11.31 -3.92 -3.91
N ASN A 55 10.39 -2.96 -3.99
CA ASN A 55 9.34 -2.84 -2.99
C ASN A 55 8.48 -4.09 -2.96
N ILE A 56 8.52 -4.83 -1.87
CA ILE A 56 7.67 -5.98 -1.59
C ILE A 56 7.56 -6.17 -0.08
N THR A 57 6.34 -6.15 0.41
CA THR A 57 6.05 -6.38 1.83
C THR A 57 5.03 -7.49 2.00
N VAL A 58 5.32 -8.43 2.88
CA VAL A 58 4.45 -9.54 3.22
C VAL A 58 3.77 -9.27 4.56
N PHE A 59 2.46 -9.45 4.60
CA PHE A 59 1.67 -9.45 5.83
C PHE A 59 1.15 -10.85 6.07
N GLU A 60 1.50 -11.45 7.22
CA GLU A 60 1.03 -12.77 7.61
C GLU A 60 0.25 -12.69 8.91
N TYR A 61 -0.96 -13.22 8.88
CA TYR A 61 -1.80 -13.42 10.06
C TYR A 61 -2.37 -14.83 10.05
N GLU A 62 -1.97 -15.65 11.02
CA GLU A 62 -2.32 -17.09 11.11
C GLU A 62 -1.93 -17.86 9.83
N ASN A 63 -2.93 -18.33 9.09
CA ASN A 63 -2.75 -19.11 7.87
C ASN A 63 -3.00 -18.29 6.60
N ASP A 64 -3.10 -16.99 6.71
CA ASP A 64 -3.32 -16.10 5.58
C ASP A 64 -2.14 -15.16 5.39
N ILE A 65 -1.74 -14.98 4.13
CA ILE A 65 -0.69 -14.09 3.69
C ILE A 65 -1.26 -13.20 2.59
N ILE A 66 -0.98 -11.90 2.67
CA ILE A 66 -1.11 -10.98 1.55
C ILE A 66 0.24 -10.35 1.24
N ILE A 67 0.41 -9.93 -0.01
CA ILE A 67 1.61 -9.28 -0.51
C ILE A 67 1.23 -7.86 -0.94
N VAL A 68 2.03 -6.88 -0.56
CA VAL A 68 1.91 -5.50 -1.05
C VAL A 68 3.10 -5.20 -1.93
N ASP A 69 2.81 -4.86 -3.18
CA ASP A 69 3.75 -4.60 -4.27
C ASP A 69 4.67 -5.79 -4.62
N CYS A 70 5.33 -5.71 -5.76
CA CYS A 70 6.33 -6.68 -6.23
C CYS A 70 7.23 -6.00 -7.26
N GLY A 71 8.11 -5.14 -6.76
CA GLY A 71 8.95 -4.28 -7.57
C GLY A 71 10.31 -4.89 -7.91
N LEU A 72 10.95 -4.29 -8.89
CA LEU A 72 12.35 -4.53 -9.20
C LEU A 72 13.22 -3.33 -8.80
N SER A 73 14.52 -3.50 -8.83
CA SER A 73 15.48 -2.40 -8.92
C SER A 73 16.40 -2.58 -10.14
N PHE A 74 16.98 -1.47 -10.57
CA PHE A 74 18.04 -1.52 -11.59
C PHE A 74 19.37 -1.89 -10.92
N PRO A 75 20.26 -2.62 -11.64
CA PRO A 75 21.55 -2.98 -11.10
C PRO A 75 22.40 -1.74 -10.85
N GLU A 76 23.30 -1.81 -9.88
CA GLU A 76 24.35 -0.81 -9.66
C GLU A 76 25.46 -0.97 -10.74
N ASP A 77 26.29 0.07 -10.90
CA ASP A 77 27.29 0.14 -11.97
C ASP A 77 28.33 -0.98 -11.90
N ASP A 78 28.55 -1.58 -10.75
CA ASP A 78 29.47 -2.70 -10.52
C ASP A 78 28.86 -4.07 -10.80
N MET A 79 27.53 -4.15 -11.00
CA MET A 79 26.81 -5.41 -11.31
C MET A 79 26.87 -5.70 -12.82
N LEU A 80 28.05 -5.98 -13.35
CA LEU A 80 28.25 -6.20 -14.78
C LEU A 80 27.46 -7.43 -15.28
N GLY A 81 26.73 -7.25 -16.39
CA GLY A 81 25.95 -8.31 -17.04
C GLY A 81 24.63 -8.64 -16.35
N ILE A 82 24.21 -7.85 -15.37
CA ILE A 82 22.90 -7.95 -14.71
C ILE A 82 21.97 -6.89 -15.32
N ASP A 83 20.82 -7.31 -15.81
CA ASP A 83 19.80 -6.40 -16.38
C ASP A 83 18.80 -5.89 -15.35
N LEU A 84 18.45 -6.75 -14.37
CA LEU A 84 17.41 -6.47 -13.37
C LEU A 84 17.78 -7.14 -12.04
N VAL A 85 17.39 -6.48 -10.95
CA VAL A 85 17.46 -7.06 -9.61
C VAL A 85 16.03 -7.23 -9.07
N ILE A 86 15.69 -8.46 -8.68
CA ILE A 86 14.37 -8.82 -8.16
C ILE A 86 14.47 -9.28 -6.71
N PRO A 87 13.39 -9.16 -5.91
CA PRO A 87 13.38 -9.63 -4.53
C PRO A 87 13.58 -11.13 -4.39
N ASP A 88 14.19 -11.57 -3.29
CA ASP A 88 14.16 -12.98 -2.88
C ASP A 88 12.79 -13.35 -2.31
N ILE A 89 12.08 -14.22 -3.01
CA ILE A 89 10.73 -14.67 -2.64
C ILE A 89 10.71 -16.08 -2.01
N THR A 90 11.85 -16.60 -1.59
CA THR A 90 11.97 -17.95 -1.00
C THR A 90 10.99 -18.15 0.17
N TYR A 91 10.73 -17.12 0.98
CA TYR A 91 9.75 -17.18 2.05
C TYR A 91 8.34 -17.46 1.51
N LEU A 92 7.96 -16.82 0.41
CA LEU A 92 6.64 -16.97 -0.22
C LEU A 92 6.53 -18.32 -0.94
N GLU A 93 7.59 -18.81 -1.57
CA GLU A 93 7.62 -20.14 -2.19
C GLU A 93 7.33 -21.25 -1.16
N LYS A 94 7.87 -21.14 0.06
CA LYS A 94 7.64 -22.09 1.16
C LYS A 94 6.24 -21.98 1.78
N ASN A 95 5.53 -20.87 1.58
CA ASN A 95 4.23 -20.60 2.17
C ASN A 95 3.14 -20.33 1.13
N GLN A 96 3.31 -20.76 -0.12
CA GLN A 96 2.43 -20.40 -1.23
C GLN A 96 0.95 -20.72 -1.01
N ASN A 97 0.64 -21.81 -0.28
CA ASN A 97 -0.71 -22.22 0.05
C ASN A 97 -1.46 -21.26 0.99
N LYS A 98 -0.74 -20.37 1.68
CA LYS A 98 -1.30 -19.34 2.54
C LYS A 98 -1.60 -18.03 1.81
N ILE A 99 -1.03 -17.81 0.62
CA ILE A 99 -1.12 -16.53 -0.08
C ILE A 99 -2.53 -16.33 -0.62
N ARG A 100 -3.16 -15.22 -0.26
CA ARG A 100 -4.54 -14.86 -0.64
C ARG A 100 -4.59 -13.87 -1.80
N GLY A 101 -3.52 -13.13 -2.05
CA GLY A 101 -3.42 -12.19 -3.16
C GLY A 101 -2.26 -11.22 -3.00
N MET A 102 -2.02 -10.50 -4.10
CA MET A 102 -1.06 -9.40 -4.20
C MET A 102 -1.83 -8.11 -4.45
N PHE A 103 -1.52 -7.06 -3.69
CA PHE A 103 -2.19 -5.76 -3.70
C PHE A 103 -1.18 -4.71 -4.14
N ILE A 104 -1.46 -4.02 -5.22
CA ILE A 104 -0.52 -3.10 -5.84
C ILE A 104 -0.92 -1.66 -5.56
N THR A 105 0.03 -0.87 -5.06
CA THR A 105 -0.19 0.53 -4.71
C THR A 105 -0.22 1.43 -5.94
N HIS A 106 0.69 1.25 -6.90
CA HIS A 106 0.78 2.03 -8.13
C HIS A 106 1.69 1.38 -9.18
N GLY A 107 1.75 1.97 -10.37
CA GLY A 107 2.33 1.34 -11.56
C GLY A 107 3.80 1.65 -11.85
N HIS A 108 4.62 2.10 -10.90
CA HIS A 108 6.06 2.27 -11.10
C HIS A 108 6.80 0.93 -11.09
N GLU A 109 7.96 0.86 -11.78
CA GLU A 109 8.75 -0.36 -11.94
C GLU A 109 9.22 -0.96 -10.63
N ASP A 110 9.57 -0.13 -9.69
CA ASP A 110 10.00 -0.52 -8.35
C ASP A 110 8.85 -1.03 -7.46
N HIS A 111 7.60 -1.03 -8.00
CA HIS A 111 6.40 -1.62 -7.36
C HIS A 111 5.76 -2.75 -8.17
N ILE A 112 5.92 -2.77 -9.52
CA ILE A 112 5.30 -3.81 -10.36
C ILE A 112 6.31 -4.60 -11.23
N GLY A 113 7.55 -4.17 -11.29
CA GLY A 113 8.50 -4.70 -12.27
C GLY A 113 8.86 -6.16 -12.09
N ALA A 114 8.80 -6.69 -10.86
CA ALA A 114 9.08 -8.10 -10.58
C ALA A 114 7.83 -9.00 -10.66
N VAL A 115 6.63 -8.45 -10.86
CA VAL A 115 5.37 -9.22 -10.94
C VAL A 115 5.44 -10.37 -11.94
N PRO A 116 5.93 -10.23 -13.19
CA PRO A 116 5.99 -11.35 -14.12
C PRO A 116 6.94 -12.47 -13.67
N TYR A 117 8.02 -12.12 -13.00
CA TYR A 117 9.00 -13.08 -12.48
C TYR A 117 8.44 -13.86 -11.29
N PHE A 118 7.71 -13.16 -10.41
CA PHE A 118 6.99 -13.75 -9.29
C PHE A 118 5.96 -14.76 -9.78
N LEU A 119 5.10 -14.36 -10.73
CA LEU A 119 3.98 -15.19 -11.23
C LEU A 119 4.44 -16.43 -11.99
N LYS A 120 5.65 -16.45 -12.54
CA LYS A 120 6.25 -17.66 -13.12
C LYS A 120 6.53 -18.74 -12.07
N LYS A 121 6.65 -18.36 -10.79
CA LYS A 121 6.90 -19.28 -9.68
C LYS A 121 5.65 -19.53 -8.83
N ILE A 122 4.88 -18.48 -8.54
CA ILE A 122 3.72 -18.52 -7.66
C ILE A 122 2.57 -17.75 -8.31
N ASN A 123 1.51 -18.45 -8.71
CA ASN A 123 0.34 -17.82 -9.32
C ASN A 123 -0.68 -17.45 -8.25
N VAL A 124 -0.99 -16.15 -8.13
CA VAL A 124 -1.93 -15.59 -7.14
C VAL A 124 -2.79 -14.51 -7.79
N PRO A 125 -3.98 -14.20 -7.26
CA PRO A 125 -4.77 -13.05 -7.70
C PRO A 125 -4.00 -11.75 -7.44
N ILE A 126 -4.05 -10.82 -8.40
CA ILE A 126 -3.46 -9.48 -8.30
C ILE A 126 -4.59 -8.46 -8.32
N TYR A 127 -4.58 -7.54 -7.38
CA TYR A 127 -5.54 -6.45 -7.24
C TYR A 127 -4.82 -5.13 -7.50
N ALA A 128 -5.27 -4.38 -8.49
CA ALA A 128 -4.66 -3.11 -8.88
C ALA A 128 -5.70 -2.15 -9.47
N THR A 129 -5.46 -0.85 -9.34
CA THR A 129 -6.28 0.18 -9.97
C THR A 129 -6.12 0.15 -11.49
N LYS A 130 -7.06 0.74 -12.21
CA LYS A 130 -7.20 0.59 -13.67
C LYS A 130 -5.93 0.86 -14.47
N LEU A 131 -5.25 1.99 -14.24
CA LEU A 131 -4.01 2.30 -14.94
C LEU A 131 -2.90 1.32 -14.57
N THR A 132 -2.75 1.04 -13.28
CA THR A 132 -1.76 0.08 -12.76
C THR A 132 -1.99 -1.32 -13.34
N ALA A 133 -3.25 -1.77 -13.39
CA ALA A 133 -3.62 -3.04 -14.01
C ALA A 133 -3.30 -3.07 -15.52
N GLY A 134 -3.51 -1.95 -16.23
CA GLY A 134 -3.11 -1.80 -17.64
C GLY A 134 -1.60 -1.98 -17.85
N LEU A 135 -0.78 -1.35 -17.00
CA LEU A 135 0.67 -1.48 -17.06
C LEU A 135 1.14 -2.91 -16.73
N ILE A 136 0.54 -3.54 -15.73
CA ILE A 136 0.81 -4.95 -15.41
C ILE A 136 0.41 -5.85 -16.57
N ARG A 137 -0.75 -5.61 -17.21
CA ARG A 137 -1.23 -6.38 -18.37
C ARG A 137 -0.20 -6.37 -19.50
N ASN A 138 0.35 -5.20 -19.87
CA ASN A 138 1.38 -5.08 -20.89
C ASN A 138 2.61 -5.95 -20.55
N LYS A 139 3.08 -5.89 -19.29
CA LYS A 139 4.20 -6.73 -18.83
C LYS A 139 3.90 -8.22 -18.91
N LEU A 140 2.70 -8.64 -18.51
CA LEU A 140 2.28 -10.04 -18.57
C LEU A 140 2.16 -10.55 -20.01
N GLU A 141 1.76 -9.68 -20.95
CA GLU A 141 1.74 -9.99 -22.38
C GLU A 141 3.16 -10.17 -22.94
N GLU A 142 4.09 -9.26 -22.63
CA GLU A 142 5.52 -9.38 -23.02
C GLU A 142 6.12 -10.70 -22.50
N HIS A 143 5.77 -11.12 -21.28
CA HIS A 143 6.19 -12.38 -20.69
C HIS A 143 5.35 -13.59 -21.08
N LYS A 144 4.28 -13.41 -21.90
CA LYS A 144 3.37 -14.47 -22.40
C LYS A 144 2.66 -15.27 -21.30
N ILE A 145 2.38 -14.64 -20.16
CA ILE A 145 1.68 -15.26 -19.01
C ILE A 145 0.33 -14.62 -18.66
N LEU A 146 -0.13 -13.62 -19.41
CA LEU A 146 -1.38 -12.93 -19.12
C LEU A 146 -2.58 -13.88 -19.02
N ARG A 147 -2.68 -14.86 -19.93
CA ARG A 147 -3.83 -15.79 -19.98
C ARG A 147 -3.94 -16.71 -18.74
N SER A 148 -2.83 -16.94 -18.04
CA SER A 148 -2.78 -17.76 -16.83
C SER A 148 -2.88 -16.94 -15.54
N THR A 149 -2.93 -15.60 -15.64
CA THR A 149 -2.93 -14.70 -14.50
C THR A 149 -4.33 -14.19 -14.19
N ASN A 150 -4.68 -14.17 -12.90
CA ASN A 150 -5.92 -13.54 -12.41
C ASN A 150 -5.61 -12.10 -12.00
N LEU A 151 -5.71 -11.15 -12.95
CA LEU A 151 -5.53 -9.72 -12.73
C LEU A 151 -6.90 -9.05 -12.58
N ILE A 152 -7.16 -8.50 -11.40
CA ILE A 152 -8.45 -7.93 -10.99
C ILE A 152 -8.30 -6.42 -10.88
N GLU A 153 -9.09 -5.70 -11.66
CA GLU A 153 -9.18 -4.24 -11.57
C GLU A 153 -10.06 -3.84 -10.38
N VAL A 154 -9.58 -2.90 -9.57
CA VAL A 154 -10.28 -2.37 -8.40
C VAL A 154 -10.37 -0.84 -8.49
N ASN A 155 -11.36 -0.28 -7.83
CA ASN A 155 -11.53 1.17 -7.77
C ASN A 155 -10.96 1.74 -6.46
N GLN A 156 -10.57 3.01 -6.49
CA GLN A 156 -10.27 3.74 -5.27
C GLN A 156 -11.53 3.78 -4.38
N GLY A 157 -11.36 3.53 -3.09
CA GLY A 157 -12.46 3.36 -2.12
C GLY A 157 -12.99 1.94 -2.01
N GLU A 158 -12.59 1.03 -2.90
CA GLU A 158 -13.02 -0.37 -2.86
C GLU A 158 -12.30 -1.16 -1.76
N VAL A 159 -13.00 -2.16 -1.22
CA VAL A 159 -12.54 -3.00 -0.13
C VAL A 159 -12.56 -4.46 -0.55
N ILE A 160 -11.41 -5.13 -0.46
CA ILE A 160 -11.24 -6.53 -0.81
C ILE A 160 -11.02 -7.38 0.44
N ASN A 161 -11.75 -8.49 0.54
CA ASN A 161 -11.54 -9.49 1.59
C ASN A 161 -10.61 -10.59 1.08
N ALA A 162 -9.52 -10.84 1.81
CA ALA A 162 -8.50 -11.82 1.47
C ALA A 162 -8.15 -12.66 2.70
N GLY A 163 -8.92 -13.71 2.95
CA GLY A 163 -8.83 -14.49 4.19
C GLY A 163 -9.15 -13.66 5.43
N LYS A 164 -8.21 -13.56 6.35
CA LYS A 164 -8.34 -12.73 7.58
C LYS A 164 -8.01 -11.25 7.34
N PHE A 165 -7.62 -10.90 6.14
CA PHE A 165 -7.31 -9.52 5.76
C PHE A 165 -8.51 -8.87 5.08
N LYS A 166 -8.72 -7.58 5.39
CA LYS A 166 -9.61 -6.67 4.68
C LYS A 166 -8.75 -5.51 4.21
N VAL A 167 -8.62 -5.33 2.89
CA VAL A 167 -7.74 -4.34 2.27
C VAL A 167 -8.58 -3.29 1.57
N GLU A 168 -8.49 -2.04 1.99
CA GLU A 168 -9.16 -0.88 1.41
C GLU A 168 -8.17 -0.07 0.58
N PHE A 169 -8.58 0.31 -0.64
CA PHE A 169 -7.78 1.09 -1.59
C PHE A 169 -8.10 2.57 -1.45
N ILE A 170 -7.30 3.31 -0.68
CA ILE A 170 -7.51 4.74 -0.40
C ILE A 170 -6.77 5.57 -1.43
N ARG A 171 -7.44 6.56 -2.04
CA ARG A 171 -6.80 7.43 -3.02
C ARG A 171 -5.59 8.17 -2.44
N SER A 172 -4.47 8.02 -3.11
CA SER A 172 -3.21 8.72 -2.86
C SER A 172 -2.91 9.73 -3.98
N SER A 173 -1.95 10.61 -3.75
CA SER A 173 -1.36 11.48 -4.76
C SER A 173 0.10 11.11 -4.95
N HIS A 174 0.49 10.86 -6.21
CA HIS A 174 1.86 10.57 -6.59
C HIS A 174 2.11 11.10 -8.02
N ARG A 175 3.26 10.77 -8.64
CA ARG A 175 3.61 11.22 -10.00
C ARG A 175 2.90 10.45 -11.11
N ILE A 176 2.17 9.41 -10.76
CA ILE A 176 1.38 8.57 -11.66
C ILE A 176 -0.08 8.56 -11.18
N PRO A 177 -1.06 8.65 -12.11
CA PRO A 177 -2.47 8.55 -11.74
C PRO A 177 -2.83 7.21 -11.10
N ASP A 178 -3.98 7.19 -10.42
CA ASP A 178 -4.57 6.00 -9.79
C ASP A 178 -3.75 5.37 -8.67
N SER A 179 -2.76 6.09 -8.12
CA SER A 179 -2.03 5.64 -6.93
C SER A 179 -2.93 5.52 -5.72
N VAL A 180 -2.66 4.54 -4.87
CA VAL A 180 -3.43 4.27 -3.65
C VAL A 180 -2.53 3.98 -2.45
N MET A 181 -3.05 4.31 -1.28
CA MET A 181 -2.64 3.77 0.00
C MET A 181 -3.50 2.55 0.31
N LEU A 182 -3.01 1.64 1.12
CA LEU A 182 -3.74 0.45 1.52
C LEU A 182 -3.98 0.47 3.04
N ALA A 183 -5.27 0.50 3.44
CA ALA A 183 -5.62 0.22 4.83
C ALA A 183 -5.85 -1.29 4.98
N ILE A 184 -4.95 -1.95 5.69
CA ILE A 184 -4.89 -3.40 5.85
C ILE A 184 -5.41 -3.74 7.25
N THR A 185 -6.65 -4.18 7.34
CA THR A 185 -7.32 -4.53 8.59
C THR A 185 -7.27 -6.02 8.85
N THR A 186 -6.93 -6.38 10.08
CA THR A 186 -6.90 -7.76 10.60
C THR A 186 -7.53 -7.79 11.99
N PRO A 187 -7.80 -8.96 12.58
CA PRO A 187 -8.23 -9.04 13.98
C PRO A 187 -7.21 -8.47 14.99
N ALA A 188 -5.93 -8.29 14.60
CA ALA A 188 -4.90 -7.67 15.43
C ALA A 188 -4.93 -6.14 15.39
N GLY A 189 -5.58 -5.54 14.38
CA GLY A 189 -5.66 -4.10 14.17
C GLY A 189 -5.45 -3.73 12.70
N THR A 190 -5.51 -2.43 12.42
CA THR A 190 -5.35 -1.85 11.08
C THR A 190 -3.96 -1.26 10.89
N ILE A 191 -3.35 -1.54 9.73
CA ILE A 191 -2.10 -0.93 9.26
C ILE A 191 -2.45 -0.02 8.10
N LEU A 192 -1.86 1.17 8.06
CA LEU A 192 -1.89 2.04 6.89
C LEU A 192 -0.53 1.96 6.18
N HIS A 193 -0.53 1.39 4.97
CA HIS A 193 0.63 1.36 4.06
C HIS A 193 0.44 2.43 3.00
N THR A 194 1.30 3.44 2.97
CA THR A 194 1.10 4.61 2.11
C THR A 194 1.39 4.36 0.63
N GLY A 195 2.15 3.30 0.29
CA GLY A 195 2.86 3.29 -0.97
C GLY A 195 3.70 4.56 -1.11
N ASP A 196 4.06 4.92 -2.31
CA ASP A 196 4.69 6.23 -2.59
C ASP A 196 3.64 7.32 -2.58
N PHE A 197 3.92 8.43 -1.93
CA PHE A 197 2.97 9.53 -1.87
C PHE A 197 3.65 10.91 -1.87
N LYS A 198 2.85 11.89 -2.24
CA LYS A 198 3.18 13.30 -2.14
C LYS A 198 1.95 14.05 -1.68
N VAL A 199 2.08 14.85 -0.63
CA VAL A 199 1.02 15.79 -0.26
C VAL A 199 0.99 16.92 -1.29
N ASP A 200 0.02 16.89 -2.19
CA ASP A 200 -0.20 17.90 -3.23
C ASP A 200 -1.67 18.36 -3.20
N TYR A 201 -1.88 19.65 -2.90
CA TYR A 201 -3.21 20.24 -2.84
C TYR A 201 -3.69 20.78 -4.19
N THR A 202 -2.81 20.80 -5.19
CA THR A 202 -3.08 21.26 -6.55
C THR A 202 -2.58 20.27 -7.59
N PRO A 203 -2.98 18.97 -7.49
CA PRO A 203 -2.56 17.95 -8.43
C PRO A 203 -3.10 18.24 -9.82
N ILE A 204 -2.39 17.79 -10.85
CA ILE A 204 -2.70 18.09 -12.26
C ILE A 204 -4.06 17.52 -12.68
N ASP A 205 -4.42 16.36 -12.19
CA ASP A 205 -5.69 15.67 -12.45
C ASP A 205 -6.85 16.17 -11.56
N GLY A 206 -6.59 17.13 -10.67
CA GLY A 206 -7.56 17.67 -9.72
C GLY A 206 -7.99 16.69 -8.60
N LYS A 207 -7.40 15.51 -8.54
CA LYS A 207 -7.75 14.48 -7.56
C LYS A 207 -6.79 14.50 -6.37
N ILE A 208 -7.13 15.24 -5.34
CA ILE A 208 -6.33 15.27 -4.09
C ILE A 208 -6.40 13.94 -3.35
N MET A 209 -5.38 13.67 -2.54
CA MET A 209 -5.35 12.55 -1.59
C MET A 209 -6.60 12.56 -0.70
N ASP A 210 -7.11 11.39 -0.35
CA ASP A 210 -8.29 11.26 0.52
C ASP A 210 -7.92 11.48 2.00
N PHE A 211 -7.66 12.74 2.35
CA PHE A 211 -7.37 13.13 3.73
C PHE A 211 -8.53 12.86 4.69
N GLY A 212 -9.78 12.87 4.18
CA GLY A 212 -10.96 12.56 4.97
C GLY A 212 -10.89 11.14 5.52
N ARG A 213 -10.68 10.17 4.62
CA ARG A 213 -10.58 8.76 5.02
C ARG A 213 -9.37 8.48 5.90
N ILE A 214 -8.23 9.11 5.62
CA ILE A 214 -7.02 9.00 6.45
C ILE A 214 -7.29 9.51 7.88
N ALA A 215 -7.98 10.64 8.01
CA ALA A 215 -8.35 11.20 9.31
C ALA A 215 -9.33 10.31 10.09
N GLU A 216 -10.29 9.67 9.41
CA GLU A 216 -11.20 8.70 10.01
C GLU A 216 -10.44 7.50 10.56
N LEU A 217 -9.53 6.89 9.77
CA LEU A 217 -8.68 5.79 10.23
C LEU A 217 -7.82 6.21 11.43
N GLY A 218 -7.31 7.44 11.43
CA GLY A 218 -6.58 7.99 12.57
C GLY A 218 -7.43 8.08 13.84
N LYS A 219 -8.73 8.41 13.73
CA LYS A 219 -9.67 8.44 14.86
C LYS A 219 -10.06 7.04 15.34
N GLU A 220 -10.23 6.10 14.41
CA GLU A 220 -10.49 4.69 14.71
C GLU A 220 -9.27 4.04 15.42
N GLY A 221 -8.08 4.56 15.15
CA GLY A 221 -6.81 4.07 15.65
C GLY A 221 -6.17 3.05 14.72
N ILE A 222 -4.92 3.28 14.36
CA ILE A 222 -4.11 2.37 13.55
C ILE A 222 -3.01 1.72 14.38
N LEU A 223 -2.73 0.44 14.11
CA LEU A 223 -1.70 -0.34 14.78
C LEU A 223 -0.29 0.11 14.36
N ALA A 224 -0.12 0.40 13.06
CA ALA A 224 1.13 0.88 12.49
C ALA A 224 0.89 1.72 11.25
N LEU A 225 1.74 2.73 11.03
CA LEU A 225 1.88 3.48 9.80
C LEU A 225 3.18 3.05 9.13
N MET A 226 3.07 2.53 7.90
CA MET A 226 4.20 2.25 7.02
C MET A 226 4.22 3.32 5.94
N ALA A 227 5.08 4.31 6.13
CA ALA A 227 5.12 5.50 5.29
C ALA A 227 6.37 5.52 4.41
N ASP A 228 6.19 5.93 3.14
CA ASP A 228 7.28 6.36 2.28
C ASP A 228 8.12 7.42 2.99
N SER A 229 9.42 7.23 3.03
CA SER A 229 10.38 8.13 3.65
C SER A 229 11.39 8.71 2.66
N THR A 230 11.14 8.59 1.37
CA THR A 230 11.96 9.18 0.30
C THR A 230 12.07 10.70 0.51
N ASN A 231 13.30 11.21 0.56
CA ASN A 231 13.61 12.61 0.88
C ASN A 231 13.25 13.08 2.30
N ALA A 232 12.94 12.20 3.25
CA ALA A 232 12.60 12.60 4.62
C ALA A 232 13.68 13.44 5.32
N GLU A 233 14.95 13.26 4.94
CA GLU A 233 16.08 14.03 5.47
C GLU A 233 16.28 15.39 4.78
N ARG A 234 15.62 15.64 3.65
CA ARG A 234 15.75 16.92 2.94
C ARG A 234 14.91 17.99 3.60
N LYS A 235 15.53 19.12 3.91
CA LYS A 235 14.84 20.30 4.45
C LYS A 235 13.89 20.90 3.41
N GLY A 236 12.72 21.37 3.86
CA GLY A 236 11.72 22.02 3.02
C GLY A 236 10.60 21.08 2.59
N PHE A 237 10.00 21.36 1.46
CA PHE A 237 8.88 20.59 0.91
C PHE A 237 8.99 20.46 -0.62
N THR A 238 8.35 19.47 -1.20
CA THR A 238 8.30 19.27 -2.64
C THR A 238 7.17 20.09 -3.24
N MET A 239 7.52 20.94 -4.23
CA MET A 239 6.54 21.78 -4.96
C MET A 239 5.51 20.92 -5.68
N SER A 240 4.29 21.47 -5.89
CA SER A 240 3.28 20.82 -6.71
C SER A 240 3.80 20.55 -8.12
N GLU A 241 3.38 19.43 -8.72
CA GLU A 241 3.72 19.12 -10.11
C GLU A 241 3.10 20.15 -11.09
N SER A 242 2.01 20.81 -10.72
CA SER A 242 1.39 21.88 -11.51
C SER A 242 2.33 23.06 -11.75
N SER A 243 3.27 23.33 -10.85
CA SER A 243 4.26 24.42 -11.01
C SER A 243 5.20 24.19 -12.20
N VAL A 244 5.42 22.95 -12.60
CA VAL A 244 6.22 22.60 -13.80
C VAL A 244 5.50 23.02 -15.08
N GLY A 245 4.16 22.98 -15.09
CA GLY A 245 3.34 23.44 -16.22
C GLY A 245 3.58 24.88 -16.58
N GLU A 246 3.72 25.77 -15.61
CA GLU A 246 4.03 27.19 -15.83
C GLU A 246 5.38 27.38 -16.55
N VAL A 247 6.35 26.53 -16.22
CA VAL A 247 7.66 26.55 -16.87
C VAL A 247 7.54 26.07 -18.33
N PHE A 248 6.77 25.01 -18.59
CA PHE A 248 6.50 24.56 -19.94
C PHE A 248 5.80 25.65 -20.77
N GLU A 249 4.80 26.33 -20.22
CA GLU A 249 4.12 27.43 -20.90
C GLU A 249 5.12 28.50 -21.36
N LYS A 250 6.03 28.94 -20.51
CA LYS A 250 7.07 29.93 -20.83
C LYS A 250 8.03 29.40 -21.91
N LEU A 251 8.45 28.14 -21.83
CA LEU A 251 9.36 27.54 -22.80
C LEU A 251 8.69 27.38 -24.17
N PHE A 252 7.46 26.90 -24.20
CA PHE A 252 6.73 26.65 -25.46
C PHE A 252 6.33 27.95 -26.16
N SER A 253 5.93 29.01 -25.43
CA SER A 253 5.56 30.30 -25.99
C SER A 253 6.75 31.03 -26.65
N ASN A 254 7.96 30.88 -26.09
CA ASN A 254 9.14 31.61 -26.56
C ASN A 254 9.95 30.86 -27.62
N CYS A 255 9.71 29.56 -27.83
CA CYS A 255 10.49 28.75 -28.73
C CYS A 255 9.84 28.67 -30.13
N THR A 256 10.57 29.10 -31.15
CA THR A 256 10.12 29.03 -32.55
C THR A 256 10.58 27.76 -33.28
N LYS A 257 11.57 27.06 -32.72
CA LYS A 257 12.18 25.87 -33.33
C LYS A 257 11.72 24.59 -32.61
N ARG A 258 12.34 23.46 -32.91
CA ARG A 258 12.07 22.17 -32.30
C ARG A 258 12.38 22.20 -30.78
N ILE A 259 11.49 21.65 -30.00
CA ILE A 259 11.68 21.42 -28.55
C ILE A 259 11.93 19.92 -28.34
N VAL A 260 12.98 19.59 -27.61
CA VAL A 260 13.30 18.22 -27.17
C VAL A 260 13.17 18.19 -25.67
N VAL A 261 12.30 17.32 -25.17
CA VAL A 261 12.08 17.13 -23.73
C VAL A 261 12.47 15.69 -23.34
N ALA A 262 13.41 15.58 -22.38
CA ALA A 262 13.77 14.32 -21.76
C ALA A 262 13.04 14.19 -20.41
N THR A 263 12.30 13.10 -20.23
CA THR A 263 11.57 12.81 -19.00
C THR A 263 11.40 11.31 -18.84
N PHE A 264 11.15 10.87 -17.62
CA PHE A 264 10.76 9.48 -17.37
C PHE A 264 9.34 9.25 -17.92
N ALA A 265 9.15 8.17 -18.68
CA ALA A 265 7.85 7.77 -19.18
C ALA A 265 6.82 7.52 -18.06
N SER A 266 7.28 6.97 -16.94
CA SER A 266 6.47 6.70 -15.75
C SER A 266 5.93 7.97 -15.05
N ASN A 267 6.48 9.16 -15.33
CA ASN A 267 5.91 10.42 -14.85
C ASN A 267 4.78 10.90 -15.79
N VAL A 268 3.68 10.18 -15.75
CA VAL A 268 2.51 10.39 -16.65
C VAL A 268 1.97 11.81 -16.53
N HIS A 269 1.92 12.39 -15.33
CA HIS A 269 1.46 13.76 -15.12
C HIS A 269 2.34 14.78 -15.83
N ARG A 270 3.65 14.60 -15.86
CA ARG A 270 4.57 15.48 -16.58
C ARG A 270 4.43 15.35 -18.09
N VAL A 271 4.30 14.12 -18.59
CA VAL A 271 4.04 13.86 -20.01
C VAL A 271 2.74 14.54 -20.44
N GLN A 272 1.67 14.44 -19.62
CA GLN A 272 0.40 15.11 -19.90
C GLN A 272 0.56 16.64 -19.98
N GLN A 273 1.33 17.27 -19.10
CA GLN A 273 1.57 18.71 -19.15
C GLN A 273 2.33 19.12 -20.43
N ILE A 274 3.32 18.33 -20.84
CA ILE A 274 4.05 18.55 -22.10
C ILE A 274 3.09 18.47 -23.29
N VAL A 275 2.22 17.47 -23.32
CA VAL A 275 1.19 17.29 -24.35
C VAL A 275 0.23 18.48 -24.37
N ASN A 276 -0.27 18.91 -23.24
CA ASN A 276 -1.18 20.05 -23.11
C ASN A 276 -0.54 21.34 -23.64
N SER A 277 0.72 21.61 -23.26
CA SER A 277 1.46 22.77 -23.77
C SER A 277 1.70 22.67 -25.27
N ALA A 278 2.06 21.50 -25.80
CA ALA A 278 2.25 21.31 -27.23
C ALA A 278 0.96 21.56 -28.02
N VAL A 279 -0.17 21.05 -27.56
CA VAL A 279 -1.49 21.29 -28.18
C VAL A 279 -1.85 22.77 -28.16
N LYS A 280 -1.68 23.43 -26.99
CA LYS A 280 -1.96 24.87 -26.84
C LYS A 280 -1.19 25.75 -27.81
N TYR A 281 0.07 25.40 -28.07
CA TYR A 281 0.94 26.14 -29.00
C TYR A 281 0.98 25.57 -30.43
N GLY A 282 0.01 24.70 -30.79
CA GLY A 282 -0.15 24.17 -32.17
C GLY A 282 1.03 23.30 -32.63
N ARG A 283 1.75 22.65 -31.72
CA ARG A 283 2.92 21.85 -32.04
C ARG A 283 2.56 20.37 -32.23
N LYS A 284 3.22 19.76 -33.20
CA LYS A 284 3.16 18.30 -33.38
C LYS A 284 4.05 17.62 -32.35
N ILE A 285 3.59 16.48 -31.82
CA ILE A 285 4.30 15.68 -30.81
C ILE A 285 4.81 14.42 -31.48
N ALA A 286 6.06 14.08 -31.24
CA ALA A 286 6.64 12.79 -31.58
C ALA A 286 7.23 12.19 -30.29
N VAL A 287 6.87 10.95 -29.99
CA VAL A 287 7.42 10.20 -28.86
C VAL A 287 8.55 9.29 -29.34
N CYS A 288 9.57 9.12 -28.52
CA CYS A 288 10.72 8.26 -28.80
C CYS A 288 11.04 7.40 -27.57
N GLY A 289 11.32 6.13 -27.82
CA GLY A 289 11.59 5.14 -26.78
C GLY A 289 10.39 4.24 -26.49
N ARG A 290 10.68 2.93 -26.31
CA ARG A 290 9.66 1.89 -26.10
C ARG A 290 8.77 2.20 -24.89
N SER A 291 9.35 2.58 -23.77
CA SER A 291 8.61 2.89 -22.55
C SER A 291 7.63 4.05 -22.73
N MET A 292 7.99 5.06 -23.56
CA MET A 292 7.12 6.20 -23.84
C MET A 292 5.96 5.84 -24.77
N ILE A 293 6.14 4.83 -25.63
CA ILE A 293 5.09 4.35 -26.55
C ILE A 293 4.09 3.46 -25.82
N ASN A 294 4.56 2.69 -24.84
CA ASN A 294 3.76 1.73 -24.06
C ASN A 294 2.98 2.39 -22.91
N MET A 295 3.27 3.65 -22.57
CA MET A 295 2.57 4.43 -21.55
C MET A 295 1.38 5.19 -22.15
#